data_6368f49daa45d46f7ce8035e59f54b55
#
_entry.id   6368f49daa45d46f7ce8035e59f54b55
#
_cell.length_a   1.000
_cell.length_b   1.000
_cell.length_c   1.000
_cell.angle_alpha   90.00
_cell.angle_beta   90.00
_cell.angle_gamma   90.00
#
_symmetry.space_group_name_H-M   'P 1'
#
loop_
_entity.id
_entity.type
_entity.pdbx_description
1 polymer ?
#
loop_
_entity_poly.entity_id
_entity_poly.type
_entity_poly.pdbx_seq_one_letter_code
_entity_poly.pdbx_strand_id
1 'polypeptide(L)'
;MVFPEATMARFGVPLAPLAEPLDGPWAQAVREIADEAGVLIVAGMFTPDGERIRNTLLITGLGLHLGYDKIHLYDAFGFRESDTVAPGSRPVTATVDGVTLGFATCYDVRFPELFQTLADAGSSVVVLPTSWGAGKGKREQWELLVRARALDSGTWVLGCDQADPAATGVEVHPKAPTGIGYSTVADPFGGVHAQLDAAPDLLVTDIDPTHAEASRKATGVLANRISGLGRPSKRAD
;
A
#
# COMPACT_ATOMS: atom_id res chain seq x y z
N MET A 1 -6.74 -11.42 -2.58
CA MET A 1 -7.06 -10.47 -3.68
C MET A 1 -6.78 -9.05 -3.19
N VAL A 2 -6.16 -8.20 -4.02
CA VAL A 2 -5.77 -6.84 -3.63
C VAL A 2 -6.46 -5.85 -4.57
N PHE A 3 -7.12 -4.86 -4.00
CA PHE A 3 -7.75 -3.74 -4.70
C PHE A 3 -7.00 -2.44 -4.38
N PRO A 4 -7.16 -1.38 -5.20
CA PRO A 4 -6.49 -0.09 -4.97
C PRO A 4 -6.83 0.61 -3.64
N GLU A 5 -6.05 1.67 -3.32
CA GLU A 5 -6.18 2.48 -2.10
C GLU A 5 -7.59 3.07 -1.91
N ALA A 6 -8.19 3.60 -2.94
CA ALA A 6 -9.47 4.31 -2.86
C ALA A 6 -10.63 3.50 -3.49
N THR A 7 -10.71 2.19 -3.16
CA THR A 7 -11.72 1.28 -3.72
C THR A 7 -13.14 1.66 -3.31
N MET A 8 -13.37 2.05 -2.06
CA MET A 8 -14.68 2.46 -1.56
C MET A 8 -15.18 3.73 -2.25
N ALA A 9 -14.29 4.71 -2.44
CA ALA A 9 -14.62 5.99 -3.06
C ALA A 9 -13.35 6.64 -3.64
N ARG A 10 -13.42 7.13 -4.88
CA ARG A 10 -12.27 7.76 -5.55
C ARG A 10 -11.88 9.09 -4.90
N PHE A 11 -10.60 9.43 -4.98
CA PHE A 11 -10.15 10.79 -4.65
C PHE A 11 -10.76 11.85 -5.61
N GLY A 12 -10.87 13.08 -5.10
CA GLY A 12 -11.48 14.20 -5.86
C GLY A 12 -12.98 14.39 -5.60
N VAL A 13 -13.58 13.57 -4.74
CA VAL A 13 -14.93 13.77 -4.19
C VAL A 13 -14.86 14.01 -2.68
N PRO A 14 -15.89 14.62 -2.04
CA PRO A 14 -15.96 14.70 -0.58
C PRO A 14 -16.01 13.30 0.04
N LEU A 15 -14.99 12.94 0.82
CA LEU A 15 -14.85 11.59 1.39
C LEU A 15 -15.52 11.45 2.77
N ALA A 16 -15.56 12.51 3.58
CA ALA A 16 -16.13 12.45 4.93
C ALA A 16 -17.59 11.93 4.98
N PRO A 17 -18.49 12.30 4.06
CA PRO A 17 -19.84 11.75 4.04
C PRO A 17 -19.94 10.27 3.67
N LEU A 18 -18.85 9.70 3.12
CA LEU A 18 -18.78 8.32 2.65
C LEU A 18 -18.01 7.43 3.65
N ALA A 19 -17.37 8.02 4.65
CA ALA A 19 -16.59 7.28 5.63
C ALA A 19 -17.49 6.42 6.53
N GLU A 20 -17.13 5.16 6.70
CA GLU A 20 -17.82 4.18 7.52
C GLU A 20 -16.84 3.50 8.49
N PRO A 21 -17.26 3.05 9.68
CA PRO A 21 -16.41 2.25 10.55
C PRO A 21 -16.07 0.89 9.92
N LEU A 22 -15.04 0.22 10.45
CA LEU A 22 -14.62 -1.11 9.95
C LEU A 22 -15.71 -2.18 10.05
N ASP A 23 -16.70 -2.00 10.89
CA ASP A 23 -17.90 -2.85 11.03
C ASP A 23 -19.13 -2.27 10.30
N GLY A 24 -18.93 -1.25 9.46
CA GLY A 24 -19.96 -0.61 8.67
C GLY A 24 -20.44 -1.45 7.48
N PRO A 25 -21.54 -1.02 6.84
CA PRO A 25 -22.19 -1.78 5.75
C PRO A 25 -21.26 -2.14 4.59
N TRP A 26 -20.39 -1.20 4.17
CA TRP A 26 -19.46 -1.45 3.07
C TRP A 26 -18.43 -2.54 3.45
N ALA A 27 -17.82 -2.42 4.64
CA ALA A 27 -16.83 -3.39 5.11
C ALA A 27 -17.45 -4.78 5.31
N GLN A 28 -18.70 -4.84 5.79
CA GLN A 28 -19.44 -6.10 5.93
C GLN A 28 -19.75 -6.74 4.58
N ALA A 29 -20.19 -5.97 3.58
CA ALA A 29 -20.44 -6.48 2.24
C ALA A 29 -19.16 -7.05 1.59
N VAL A 30 -18.00 -6.37 1.75
CA VAL A 30 -16.71 -6.87 1.28
C VAL A 30 -16.31 -8.15 2.01
N ARG A 31 -16.58 -8.25 3.32
CA ARG A 31 -16.34 -9.44 4.12
C ARG A 31 -17.18 -10.63 3.64
N GLU A 32 -18.47 -10.42 3.38
CA GLU A 32 -19.35 -11.47 2.85
C GLU A 32 -18.84 -12.01 1.52
N ILE A 33 -18.41 -11.11 0.61
CA ILE A 33 -17.79 -11.50 -0.68
C ILE A 33 -16.49 -12.30 -0.43
N ALA A 34 -15.64 -11.87 0.51
CA ALA A 34 -14.39 -12.56 0.82
C ALA A 34 -14.63 -13.97 1.37
N ASP A 35 -15.60 -14.10 2.28
CA ASP A 35 -15.98 -15.37 2.91
C ASP A 35 -16.63 -16.33 1.88
N GLU A 36 -17.52 -15.83 1.02
CA GLU A 36 -18.14 -16.61 -0.06
C GLU A 36 -17.10 -17.10 -1.08
N ALA A 37 -16.16 -16.24 -1.46
CA ALA A 37 -15.10 -16.59 -2.41
C ALA A 37 -13.96 -17.41 -1.76
N GLY A 38 -13.90 -17.52 -0.44
CA GLY A 38 -12.83 -18.22 0.27
C GLY A 38 -11.45 -17.57 0.11
N VAL A 39 -11.39 -16.22 0.04
CA VAL A 39 -10.15 -15.47 -0.21
C VAL A 39 -9.93 -14.36 0.83
N LEU A 40 -8.68 -13.94 1.01
CA LEU A 40 -8.39 -12.68 1.68
C LEU A 40 -8.58 -11.51 0.69
N ILE A 41 -9.34 -10.50 1.10
CA ILE A 41 -9.49 -9.24 0.37
C ILE A 41 -8.76 -8.14 1.14
N VAL A 42 -7.95 -7.35 0.41
CA VAL A 42 -7.36 -6.08 0.89
C VAL A 42 -7.87 -4.97 -0.03
N ALA A 43 -8.61 -4.01 0.54
CA ALA A 43 -9.23 -2.94 -0.24
C ALA A 43 -9.23 -1.61 0.54
N GLY A 44 -9.01 -0.49 -0.16
CA GLY A 44 -9.03 0.82 0.45
C GLY A 44 -10.44 1.31 0.79
N MET A 45 -10.59 1.83 2.00
CA MET A 45 -11.81 2.48 2.50
C MET A 45 -11.46 3.74 3.30
N PHE A 46 -12.47 4.47 3.70
CA PHE A 46 -12.32 5.63 4.58
C PHE A 46 -13.10 5.39 5.87
N THR A 47 -12.45 5.63 7.02
CA THR A 47 -13.08 5.47 8.34
C THR A 47 -13.16 6.81 9.07
N PRO A 48 -14.19 7.05 9.92
CA PRO A 48 -14.34 8.31 10.65
C PRO A 48 -13.28 8.44 11.76
N ASP A 49 -12.78 9.67 11.98
CA ASP A 49 -11.87 10.02 13.07
C ASP A 49 -12.15 11.44 13.58
N GLY A 50 -13.22 11.61 14.37
CA GLY A 50 -13.69 12.90 14.86
C GLY A 50 -14.12 13.83 13.71
N GLU A 51 -13.45 14.97 13.55
CA GLU A 51 -13.71 15.91 12.46
C GLU A 51 -13.01 15.55 11.16
N ARG A 52 -12.09 14.58 11.20
CA ARG A 52 -11.36 14.06 10.04
C ARG A 52 -11.77 12.62 9.74
N ILE A 53 -11.16 12.08 8.71
CA ILE A 53 -11.28 10.66 8.35
C ILE A 53 -9.91 10.02 8.41
N ARG A 54 -9.85 8.69 8.33
CA ARG A 54 -8.64 7.91 8.06
C ARG A 54 -8.72 7.30 6.67
N ASN A 55 -7.58 7.19 6.04
CA ASN A 55 -7.38 6.40 4.84
C ASN A 55 -6.97 5.01 5.30
N THR A 56 -7.89 4.06 5.24
CA THR A 56 -7.78 2.75 5.88
C THR A 56 -7.78 1.65 4.82
N LEU A 57 -6.90 0.66 4.94
CA LEU A 57 -7.06 -0.61 4.24
C LEU A 57 -7.91 -1.53 5.10
N LEU A 58 -8.99 -2.03 4.53
CA LEU A 58 -9.74 -3.17 5.06
C LEU A 58 -9.00 -4.45 4.66
N ILE A 59 -8.69 -5.31 5.62
CA ILE A 59 -8.13 -6.64 5.44
C ILE A 59 -9.17 -7.63 5.97
N THR A 60 -9.84 -8.38 5.09
CA THR A 60 -10.97 -9.23 5.50
C THR A 60 -11.04 -10.55 4.73
N GLY A 61 -11.62 -11.57 5.34
CA GLY A 61 -11.70 -12.93 4.83
C GLY A 61 -10.71 -13.88 5.50
N LEU A 62 -10.89 -15.19 5.32
CA LEU A 62 -10.07 -16.25 5.93
C LEU A 62 -9.95 -16.13 7.46
N GLY A 63 -11.03 -15.69 8.12
CA GLY A 63 -11.08 -15.49 9.58
C GLY A 63 -10.48 -14.17 10.06
N LEU A 64 -9.99 -13.32 9.18
CA LEU A 64 -9.48 -11.99 9.52
C LEU A 64 -10.53 -10.90 9.27
N HIS A 65 -10.48 -9.84 10.08
CA HIS A 65 -11.21 -8.59 9.86
C HIS A 65 -10.51 -7.48 10.62
N LEU A 66 -9.64 -6.72 9.97
CA LEU A 66 -8.83 -5.67 10.60
C LEU A 66 -8.55 -4.53 9.62
N GLY A 67 -8.07 -3.40 10.16
CA GLY A 67 -7.72 -2.21 9.39
C GLY A 67 -6.25 -1.82 9.55
N TYR A 68 -5.68 -1.28 8.47
CA TYR A 68 -4.43 -0.55 8.51
C TYR A 68 -4.70 0.91 8.12
N ASP A 69 -4.44 1.84 9.02
CA ASP A 69 -4.54 3.28 8.73
C ASP A 69 -3.23 3.78 8.14
N LYS A 70 -3.29 4.42 6.99
CA LYS A 70 -2.13 4.99 6.28
C LYS A 70 -1.31 5.89 7.21
N ILE A 71 -0.03 5.57 7.35
CA ILE A 71 0.87 6.27 8.29
C ILE A 71 1.39 7.58 7.67
N HIS A 72 1.88 7.53 6.43
CA HIS A 72 2.46 8.70 5.77
C HIS A 72 1.46 9.31 4.80
N LEU A 73 0.94 10.47 5.17
CA LEU A 73 -0.03 11.21 4.36
C LEU A 73 0.65 11.92 3.20
N TYR A 74 -0.06 12.02 2.07
CA TYR A 74 0.44 12.63 0.86
C TYR A 74 0.36 14.16 0.92
N ASP A 75 1.33 14.77 1.62
CA ASP A 75 1.51 16.22 1.71
C ASP A 75 2.67 16.63 0.78
N ALA A 76 2.46 16.51 -0.52
CA ALA A 76 3.49 16.77 -1.51
C ALA A 76 2.89 17.19 -2.85
N PHE A 77 3.71 17.80 -3.72
CA PHE A 77 3.32 18.21 -5.07
C PHE A 77 2.09 19.12 -5.13
N GLY A 78 1.87 19.92 -4.06
CA GLY A 78 0.75 20.84 -3.96
C GLY A 78 -0.58 20.21 -3.52
N PHE A 79 -0.56 18.95 -3.13
CA PHE A 79 -1.66 18.25 -2.46
C PHE A 79 -1.38 18.15 -0.95
N ARG A 80 -2.40 18.23 -0.13
CA ARG A 80 -2.32 18.09 1.33
C ARG A 80 -3.42 17.16 1.83
N GLU A 81 -3.07 15.88 1.95
CA GLU A 81 -4.00 14.87 2.48
C GLU A 81 -4.32 15.14 3.96
N SER A 82 -3.34 15.66 4.72
CA SER A 82 -3.50 15.96 6.15
C SER A 82 -4.54 17.02 6.49
N ASP A 83 -5.01 17.80 5.52
CA ASP A 83 -6.08 18.77 5.75
C ASP A 83 -7.41 18.07 6.14
N THR A 84 -7.65 16.87 5.65
CA THR A 84 -8.89 16.11 5.88
C THR A 84 -8.69 14.72 6.47
N VAL A 85 -7.48 14.17 6.35
CA VAL A 85 -7.13 12.80 6.80
C VAL A 85 -6.24 12.85 8.02
N ALA A 86 -6.54 12.02 9.02
CA ALA A 86 -5.68 11.79 10.18
C ALA A 86 -4.69 10.64 9.88
N PRO A 87 -3.41 10.77 10.26
CA PRO A 87 -2.43 9.71 10.04
C PRO A 87 -2.65 8.51 10.96
N GLY A 88 -2.35 7.31 10.46
CA GLY A 88 -2.12 6.14 11.29
C GLY A 88 -0.83 6.26 12.11
N SER A 89 -0.62 5.35 13.05
CA SER A 89 0.55 5.38 13.94
C SER A 89 1.21 4.02 14.14
N ARG A 90 0.65 2.95 13.63
CA ARG A 90 1.13 1.58 13.88
C ARG A 90 1.25 0.78 12.58
N PRO A 91 2.40 0.14 12.34
CA PRO A 91 2.51 -0.92 11.33
C PRO A 91 1.55 -2.06 11.67
N VAL A 92 0.99 -2.70 10.66
CA VAL A 92 0.06 -3.82 10.80
C VAL A 92 0.58 -5.00 9.99
N THR A 93 0.52 -6.18 10.61
CA THR A 93 0.78 -7.46 9.95
C THR A 93 -0.35 -8.43 10.23
N ALA A 94 -0.55 -9.40 9.33
CA ALA A 94 -1.47 -10.51 9.54
C ALA A 94 -0.88 -11.78 8.95
N THR A 95 -1.16 -12.93 9.57
CA THR A 95 -0.66 -14.23 9.08
C THR A 95 -1.81 -15.04 8.51
N VAL A 96 -1.65 -15.52 7.29
CA VAL A 96 -2.59 -16.40 6.59
C VAL A 96 -1.79 -17.59 6.06
N ASP A 97 -2.23 -18.80 6.40
CA ASP A 97 -1.61 -20.06 5.96
C ASP A 97 -0.09 -20.11 6.21
N GLY A 98 0.36 -19.56 7.33
CA GLY A 98 1.78 -19.51 7.70
C GLY A 98 2.59 -18.40 7.02
N VAL A 99 1.98 -17.61 6.13
CA VAL A 99 2.61 -16.46 5.47
C VAL A 99 2.23 -15.17 6.19
N THR A 100 3.22 -14.42 6.68
CA THR A 100 2.98 -13.11 7.29
C THR A 100 3.00 -12.02 6.22
N LEU A 101 1.89 -11.31 6.13
CA LEU A 101 1.66 -10.16 5.25
C LEU A 101 1.87 -8.87 6.05
N GLY A 102 2.56 -7.89 5.48
CA GLY A 102 2.61 -6.52 5.97
C GLY A 102 1.76 -5.60 5.09
N PHE A 103 1.29 -4.49 5.64
CA PHE A 103 0.43 -3.56 4.91
C PHE A 103 1.02 -2.15 4.88
N ALA A 104 0.95 -1.54 3.71
CA ALA A 104 1.35 -0.16 3.44
C ALA A 104 0.39 0.43 2.40
N THR A 105 0.28 1.76 2.32
CA THR A 105 -0.63 2.42 1.37
C THR A 105 0.09 3.53 0.61
N CYS A 106 0.11 3.43 -0.72
CA CYS A 106 0.46 4.50 -1.64
C CYS A 106 1.74 5.28 -1.23
N TYR A 107 1.59 6.46 -0.64
CA TYR A 107 2.70 7.34 -0.26
C TYR A 107 3.67 6.70 0.73
N ASP A 108 3.23 5.71 1.50
CA ASP A 108 4.09 4.91 2.39
C ASP A 108 5.28 4.29 1.65
N VAL A 109 5.16 4.03 0.34
CA VAL A 109 6.24 3.49 -0.48
C VAL A 109 7.51 4.36 -0.49
N ARG A 110 7.41 5.65 -0.15
CA ARG A 110 8.55 6.56 -0.07
C ARG A 110 9.37 6.40 1.20
N PHE A 111 8.88 5.66 2.17
CA PHE A 111 9.47 5.53 3.50
C PHE A 111 9.99 4.11 3.73
N PRO A 112 11.27 3.84 3.46
CA PRO A 112 11.86 2.50 3.57
C PRO A 112 11.75 1.92 4.99
N GLU A 113 11.78 2.77 6.02
CA GLU A 113 11.72 2.34 7.41
C GLU A 113 10.46 1.56 7.75
N LEU A 114 9.31 1.91 7.15
CA LEU A 114 8.07 1.15 7.33
C LEU A 114 8.21 -0.27 6.79
N PHE A 115 8.76 -0.44 5.59
CA PHE A 115 8.93 -1.76 4.96
C PHE A 115 9.93 -2.63 5.73
N GLN A 116 11.01 -2.04 6.24
CA GLN A 116 11.97 -2.73 7.10
C GLN A 116 11.32 -3.12 8.44
N THR A 117 10.48 -2.26 9.02
CA THR A 117 9.75 -2.57 10.25
C THR A 117 8.76 -3.73 10.04
N LEU A 118 8.06 -3.76 8.91
CA LEU A 118 7.18 -4.89 8.55
C LEU A 118 7.98 -6.19 8.36
N ALA A 119 9.16 -6.10 7.75
CA ALA A 119 10.06 -7.23 7.58
C ALA A 119 10.61 -7.74 8.94
N ASP A 120 10.98 -6.84 9.86
CA ASP A 120 11.39 -7.19 11.23
C ASP A 120 10.24 -7.86 12.02
N ALA A 121 8.99 -7.48 11.72
CA ALA A 121 7.79 -8.12 12.27
C ALA A 121 7.43 -9.47 11.59
N GLY A 122 8.31 -9.98 10.73
CA GLY A 122 8.18 -11.30 10.10
C GLY A 122 7.50 -11.32 8.75
N SER A 123 7.13 -10.17 8.17
CA SER A 123 6.45 -10.16 6.87
C SER A 123 7.38 -10.64 5.77
N SER A 124 6.95 -11.63 5.01
CA SER A 124 7.60 -12.07 3.77
C SER A 124 7.01 -11.39 2.53
N VAL A 125 5.82 -10.83 2.66
CA VAL A 125 5.07 -10.14 1.61
C VAL A 125 4.55 -8.82 2.16
N VAL A 126 4.71 -7.72 1.43
CA VAL A 126 4.06 -6.42 1.73
C VAL A 126 3.04 -6.12 0.65
N VAL A 127 1.80 -5.91 1.07
CA VAL A 127 0.68 -5.53 0.21
C VAL A 127 0.55 -4.01 0.22
N LEU A 128 0.56 -3.40 -0.97
CA LEU A 128 0.65 -1.95 -1.18
C LEU A 128 -0.45 -1.46 -2.14
N PRO A 129 -1.71 -1.35 -1.70
CA PRO A 129 -2.76 -0.64 -2.42
C PRO A 129 -2.40 0.83 -2.65
N THR A 130 -2.69 1.33 -3.84
CA THR A 130 -2.23 2.65 -4.25
C THR A 130 -3.27 3.33 -5.14
N SER A 131 -3.29 4.65 -5.11
CA SER A 131 -3.90 5.54 -6.09
C SER A 131 -2.89 6.62 -6.43
N TRP A 132 -1.94 6.29 -7.33
CA TRP A 132 -0.76 7.10 -7.60
C TRP A 132 -1.12 8.35 -8.40
N GLY A 133 -0.52 9.47 -8.06
CA GLY A 133 -0.73 10.71 -8.80
C GLY A 133 -0.01 10.71 -10.15
N ALA A 134 -0.73 11.05 -11.22
CA ALA A 134 -0.16 11.22 -12.55
C ALA A 134 0.80 12.43 -12.65
N GLY A 135 1.65 12.45 -13.68
CA GLY A 135 2.55 13.56 -13.97
C GLY A 135 3.92 13.11 -14.49
N LYS A 136 4.74 14.09 -14.87
CA LYS A 136 6.08 13.83 -15.41
C LYS A 136 6.95 13.09 -14.40
N GLY A 137 7.52 11.95 -14.80
CA GLY A 137 8.40 11.13 -13.97
C GLY A 137 7.69 10.33 -12.86
N LYS A 138 6.36 10.36 -12.82
CA LYS A 138 5.60 9.69 -11.74
C LYS A 138 5.57 8.18 -11.92
N ARG A 139 5.46 7.68 -13.13
CA ARG A 139 5.54 6.27 -13.45
C ARG A 139 6.90 5.70 -13.06
N GLU A 140 7.97 6.35 -13.48
CA GLU A 140 9.34 5.93 -13.20
C GLU A 140 9.60 5.90 -11.68
N GLN A 141 9.05 6.87 -10.93
CA GLN A 141 9.12 6.87 -9.47
C GLN A 141 8.36 5.69 -8.86
N TRP A 142 7.17 5.38 -9.36
CA TRP A 142 6.37 4.24 -8.88
C TRP A 142 7.12 2.93 -9.06
N GLU A 143 7.52 2.63 -10.29
CA GLU A 143 8.23 1.40 -10.64
C GLU A 143 9.55 1.26 -9.86
N LEU A 144 10.30 2.35 -9.71
CA LEU A 144 11.54 2.37 -8.92
C LEU A 144 11.27 2.09 -7.44
N LEU A 145 10.28 2.79 -6.86
CA LEU A 145 10.02 2.71 -5.42
C LEU A 145 9.50 1.33 -4.99
N VAL A 146 8.58 0.72 -5.75
CA VAL A 146 8.08 -0.63 -5.46
C VAL A 146 9.23 -1.63 -5.42
N ARG A 147 10.11 -1.60 -6.41
CA ARG A 147 11.31 -2.46 -6.50
C ARG A 147 12.32 -2.17 -5.39
N ALA A 148 12.56 -0.89 -5.11
CA ALA A 148 13.47 -0.50 -4.04
C ALA A 148 12.96 -0.98 -2.67
N ARG A 149 11.66 -0.86 -2.40
CA ARG A 149 11.09 -1.38 -1.13
C ARG A 149 11.21 -2.88 -0.99
N ALA A 150 11.00 -3.62 -2.07
CA ALA A 150 11.21 -5.07 -2.07
C ALA A 150 12.66 -5.42 -1.72
N LEU A 151 13.64 -4.76 -2.34
CA LEU A 151 15.06 -4.98 -2.11
C LEU A 151 15.51 -4.54 -0.71
N ASP A 152 15.09 -3.34 -0.25
CA ASP A 152 15.49 -2.76 1.04
C ASP A 152 14.97 -3.56 2.26
N SER A 153 13.88 -4.29 2.09
CA SER A 153 13.25 -5.09 3.15
C SER A 153 13.45 -6.60 2.96
N GLY A 154 13.89 -7.02 1.76
CA GLY A 154 13.95 -8.43 1.40
C GLY A 154 12.57 -9.08 1.47
N THR A 155 11.52 -8.41 0.96
CA THR A 155 10.14 -8.90 0.90
C THR A 155 9.62 -8.89 -0.52
N TRP A 156 8.63 -9.72 -0.83
CA TRP A 156 7.76 -9.47 -1.97
C TRP A 156 7.00 -8.17 -1.73
N VAL A 157 6.82 -7.34 -2.78
CA VAL A 157 5.95 -6.16 -2.71
C VAL A 157 4.89 -6.27 -3.80
N LEU A 158 3.62 -6.31 -3.37
CA LEU A 158 2.45 -6.38 -4.24
C LEU A 158 1.86 -4.98 -4.37
N GLY A 159 2.37 -4.19 -5.30
CA GLY A 159 1.89 -2.84 -5.58
C GLY A 159 0.66 -2.89 -6.50
N CYS A 160 -0.52 -2.59 -5.95
CA CYS A 160 -1.78 -2.55 -6.69
C CYS A 160 -2.22 -1.10 -6.86
N ASP A 161 -1.92 -0.49 -8.01
CA ASP A 161 -2.33 0.88 -8.32
C ASP A 161 -3.69 0.92 -9.04
N GLN A 162 -4.46 1.95 -8.76
CA GLN A 162 -5.66 2.26 -9.51
C GLN A 162 -5.29 2.46 -10.99
N ALA A 163 -6.04 1.82 -11.89
CA ALA A 163 -5.86 2.00 -13.33
C ALA A 163 -5.98 3.48 -13.73
N ASP A 164 -5.26 3.87 -14.79
CA ASP A 164 -5.33 5.23 -15.32
C ASP A 164 -6.75 5.54 -15.82
N PRO A 165 -7.45 6.53 -15.24
CA PRO A 165 -8.78 6.94 -15.73
C PRO A 165 -8.82 7.30 -17.21
N ALA A 166 -7.72 7.83 -17.75
CA ALA A 166 -7.62 8.15 -19.18
C ALA A 166 -7.75 6.91 -20.08
N ALA A 167 -7.32 5.74 -19.59
CA ALA A 167 -7.45 4.47 -20.31
C ALA A 167 -8.91 4.01 -20.45
N THR A 168 -9.83 4.53 -19.63
CA THR A 168 -11.27 4.22 -19.65
C THR A 168 -12.13 5.39 -20.11
N GLY A 169 -11.53 6.53 -20.49
CA GLY A 169 -12.23 7.74 -20.89
C GLY A 169 -12.97 8.46 -19.74
N VAL A 170 -12.63 8.16 -18.50
CA VAL A 170 -13.22 8.81 -17.32
C VAL A 170 -12.50 10.12 -17.03
N GLU A 171 -13.24 11.22 -17.04
CA GLU A 171 -12.69 12.50 -16.59
C GLU A 171 -12.57 12.55 -15.07
N VAL A 172 -11.42 13.02 -14.59
CA VAL A 172 -11.13 13.17 -13.16
C VAL A 172 -10.57 14.55 -12.86
N HIS A 173 -10.61 14.93 -11.59
CA HIS A 173 -10.01 16.18 -11.15
C HIS A 173 -8.49 16.16 -11.38
N PRO A 174 -7.89 17.10 -12.13
CA PRO A 174 -6.52 17.00 -12.62
C PRO A 174 -5.43 16.99 -11.53
N LYS A 175 -5.77 17.37 -10.29
CA LYS A 175 -4.85 17.37 -9.14
C LYS A 175 -5.09 16.21 -8.19
N ALA A 176 -6.14 15.42 -8.35
CA ALA A 176 -6.42 14.29 -7.48
C ALA A 176 -5.51 13.10 -7.87
N PRO A 177 -4.98 12.35 -6.90
CA PRO A 177 -4.25 11.12 -7.18
C PRO A 177 -5.26 10.02 -7.55
N THR A 178 -5.47 9.79 -8.84
CA THR A 178 -6.54 8.92 -9.35
C THR A 178 -6.03 7.64 -10.00
N GLY A 179 -4.73 7.35 -9.85
CA GLY A 179 -4.09 6.18 -10.40
C GLY A 179 -3.40 6.44 -11.75
N ILE A 180 -2.44 5.60 -12.05
CA ILE A 180 -1.74 5.58 -13.34
C ILE A 180 -1.70 4.17 -13.93
N GLY A 181 -2.20 3.14 -13.21
CA GLY A 181 -2.03 1.74 -13.53
C GLY A 181 -0.64 1.23 -13.15
N TYR A 182 -0.09 0.35 -13.96
CA TYR A 182 1.22 -0.26 -13.74
C TYR A 182 1.34 -0.98 -12.40
N SER A 183 0.27 -1.67 -11.97
CA SER A 183 0.31 -2.57 -10.83
C SER A 183 1.47 -3.55 -10.98
N THR A 184 2.33 -3.65 -9.96
CA THR A 184 3.63 -4.33 -10.07
C THR A 184 3.83 -5.29 -8.91
N VAL A 185 4.20 -6.53 -9.21
CA VAL A 185 4.72 -7.49 -8.24
C VAL A 185 6.24 -7.49 -8.33
N ALA A 186 6.91 -7.01 -7.28
CA ALA A 186 8.37 -7.03 -7.18
C ALA A 186 8.82 -8.17 -6.28
N ASP A 187 9.84 -8.92 -6.72
CA ASP A 187 10.47 -9.97 -5.94
C ASP A 187 11.44 -9.41 -4.87
N PRO A 188 11.83 -10.20 -3.86
CA PRO A 188 12.68 -9.75 -2.77
C PRO A 188 14.10 -9.32 -3.18
N PHE A 189 14.51 -9.54 -4.41
CA PHE A 189 15.78 -9.06 -4.98
C PHE A 189 15.61 -7.79 -5.82
N GLY A 190 14.40 -7.20 -5.84
CA GLY A 190 14.08 -5.96 -6.57
C GLY A 190 13.82 -6.17 -8.06
N GLY A 191 13.66 -7.40 -8.52
CA GLY A 191 13.21 -7.73 -9.86
C GLY A 191 11.70 -7.48 -10.03
N VAL A 192 11.27 -7.16 -11.26
CA VAL A 192 9.84 -7.18 -11.61
C VAL A 192 9.45 -8.62 -11.94
N HIS A 193 8.60 -9.20 -11.09
CA HIS A 193 8.08 -10.56 -11.31
C HIS A 193 6.90 -10.56 -12.27
N ALA A 194 5.98 -9.61 -12.11
CA ALA A 194 4.84 -9.40 -12.99
C ALA A 194 4.39 -7.93 -12.93
N GLN A 195 3.81 -7.42 -14.01
CA GLN A 195 3.34 -6.04 -14.09
C GLN A 195 2.17 -5.91 -15.08
N LEU A 196 1.22 -5.04 -14.80
CA LEU A 196 0.16 -4.60 -15.70
C LEU A 196 0.54 -3.32 -16.42
N ASP A 197 -0.25 -2.98 -17.45
CA ASP A 197 -0.21 -1.68 -18.13
C ASP A 197 -1.08 -0.64 -17.39
N ALA A 198 -1.34 0.49 -18.06
CA ALA A 198 -2.15 1.59 -17.52
C ALA A 198 -3.65 1.25 -17.39
N ALA A 199 -4.16 0.37 -18.26
CA ALA A 199 -5.58 0.02 -18.34
C ALA A 199 -6.02 -0.90 -17.19
N PRO A 200 -7.34 -0.94 -16.87
CA PRO A 200 -7.87 -1.92 -15.93
C PRO A 200 -7.65 -3.35 -16.40
N ASP A 201 -7.05 -4.16 -15.53
CA ASP A 201 -6.85 -5.59 -15.78
C ASP A 201 -6.71 -6.35 -14.45
N LEU A 202 -6.71 -7.67 -14.50
CA LEU A 202 -6.50 -8.57 -13.37
C LEU A 202 -5.16 -9.29 -13.51
N LEU A 203 -4.23 -9.00 -12.58
CA LEU A 203 -2.97 -9.72 -12.46
C LEU A 203 -3.13 -10.92 -11.53
N VAL A 204 -2.92 -12.12 -12.07
CA VAL A 204 -2.86 -13.35 -11.28
C VAL A 204 -1.46 -13.94 -11.43
N THR A 205 -0.79 -14.19 -10.33
CA THR A 205 0.57 -14.74 -10.32
C THR A 205 0.83 -15.51 -9.04
N ASP A 206 1.68 -16.52 -9.13
CA ASP A 206 2.18 -17.27 -7.97
C ASP A 206 3.47 -16.63 -7.45
N ILE A 207 3.63 -16.58 -6.14
CA ILE A 207 4.85 -16.14 -5.47
C ILE A 207 5.31 -17.20 -4.48
N ASP A 208 6.62 -17.32 -4.27
CA ASP A 208 7.20 -18.17 -3.23
C ASP A 208 7.68 -17.29 -2.05
N PRO A 209 6.98 -17.28 -0.92
CA PRO A 209 7.35 -16.48 0.25
C PRO A 209 8.73 -16.80 0.81
N THR A 210 9.28 -18.00 0.56
CA THR A 210 10.62 -18.40 1.03
C THR A 210 11.75 -17.60 0.39
N HIS A 211 11.52 -16.99 -0.78
CA HIS A 211 12.47 -16.08 -1.42
C HIS A 211 12.79 -14.86 -0.56
N ALA A 212 11.88 -14.45 0.33
CA ALA A 212 12.13 -13.34 1.25
C ALA A 212 13.26 -13.67 2.23
N GLU A 213 13.25 -14.85 2.82
CA GLU A 213 14.33 -15.30 3.70
C GLU A 213 15.66 -15.46 2.93
N ALA A 214 15.60 -16.07 1.75
CA ALA A 214 16.77 -16.23 0.88
C ALA A 214 17.41 -14.89 0.53
N SER A 215 16.62 -13.87 0.17
CA SER A 215 17.11 -12.52 -0.12
C SER A 215 17.76 -11.88 1.10
N ARG A 216 17.10 -11.91 2.26
CA ARG A 216 17.64 -11.34 3.51
C ARG A 216 18.97 -11.98 3.91
N LYS A 217 19.08 -13.29 3.75
CA LYS A 217 20.32 -14.01 4.01
C LYS A 217 21.43 -13.66 3.03
N ALA A 218 21.09 -13.53 1.75
CA ALA A 218 22.08 -13.22 0.70
C ALA A 218 22.56 -11.76 0.76
N THR A 219 21.66 -10.81 0.99
CA THR A 219 21.98 -9.37 0.98
C THR A 219 22.43 -8.83 2.33
N GLY A 220 22.04 -9.49 3.43
CA GLY A 220 22.28 -9.00 4.79
C GLY A 220 21.59 -7.69 5.11
N VAL A 221 20.62 -7.24 4.30
CA VAL A 221 20.06 -5.89 4.31
C VAL A 221 19.46 -5.49 5.66
N LEU A 222 18.83 -6.41 6.37
CA LEU A 222 18.29 -6.16 7.71
C LEU A 222 19.35 -6.39 8.80
N ALA A 223 20.17 -7.45 8.68
CA ALA A 223 21.15 -7.83 9.70
C ALA A 223 22.31 -6.83 9.83
N ASN A 224 22.71 -6.20 8.71
CA ASN A 224 23.81 -5.23 8.68
C ASN A 224 23.31 -3.78 8.91
N ARG A 225 22.04 -3.58 9.14
CA ARG A 225 21.44 -2.25 9.38
C ARG A 225 21.94 -1.69 10.71
N ILE A 226 22.44 -0.45 10.69
CA ILE A 226 22.77 0.29 11.89
C ILE A 226 21.54 1.11 12.29
N SER A 227 20.87 0.73 13.39
CA SER A 227 19.76 1.48 13.94
C SER A 227 20.24 2.73 14.67
N GLY A 228 19.46 3.82 14.63
CA GLY A 228 19.71 5.01 15.42
C GLY A 228 20.85 5.88 14.87
N LEU A 229 21.15 5.83 13.57
CA LEU A 229 21.97 6.87 12.94
C LEU A 229 21.30 8.23 13.22
N GLY A 230 21.85 8.97 14.20
CA GLY A 230 21.31 10.27 14.62
C GLY A 230 21.28 11.26 13.47
N ARG A 231 20.35 12.21 13.51
CA ARG A 231 20.40 13.35 12.59
C ARG A 231 21.77 14.02 12.75
N PRO A 232 22.46 14.35 11.63
CA PRO A 232 23.71 15.11 11.74
C PRO A 232 23.44 16.37 12.58
N SER A 233 24.29 16.61 13.59
CA SER A 233 24.23 17.84 14.36
C SER A 233 24.28 19.00 13.37
N LYS A 234 23.34 19.94 13.44
CA LYS A 234 23.49 21.21 12.73
C LYS A 234 24.84 21.77 13.15
N ARG A 235 25.79 21.92 12.23
CA ARG A 235 27.00 22.71 12.51
C ARG A 235 26.50 24.06 12.92
N ALA A 236 26.92 24.51 14.10
CA ALA A 236 26.82 25.91 14.46
C ALA A 236 27.77 26.64 13.51
N ASP A 237 27.20 27.42 12.61
CA ASP A 237 27.92 28.44 11.84
C ASP A 237 28.25 29.63 12.75
#